data_b7e09d7c0f8900c04c193af5a7b97232
#
_entry.id   b7e09d7c0f8900c04c193af5a7b97232
#
_cell.length_a   1.000
_cell.length_b   1.000
_cell.length_c   1.000
_cell.angle_alpha   90.00
_cell.angle_beta   90.00
_cell.angle_gamma   90.00
#
_symmetry.space_group_name_H-M   'P 1'
#
loop_
_entity.id
_entity.type
_entity.pdbx_description
1 polymer ?
#
loop_
_entity_poly.entity_id
_entity_poly.type
_entity_poly.pdbx_seq_one_letter_code
_entity_poly.pdbx_strand_id
1 'polypeptide(L)'
;MPLNLPDKLPAIELLKEENIFVIDNSRASQQDIRPLKIVILNLMPIKITTETDLIRLLSNTPLQLEISFMKLKSHTSKNTPVEHMKAFYEDFEKMKNEKYDGMIITGAPVEQMDYQDVTYWGEITEIFDWARTHVTSTLYICWAAQAGLYHYYGVPKYSLDKKKFGVFNHTPKDSLNPIFRGFDDVFYVPHSRHTEIRREDVLKVPEIEILSESDEAGVYLVMGRNGREFFVTGHSEYSPLTLDEEYKRDLEKGLEIEMPCNYYRDNNPDNAPLVRWRGHANLLFSNWLNYFVYQETPFNIDDIK
;
A
#
# COMPACT_ATOMS: atom_id res chain seq x y z
N MET A 1 -17.84 3.81 -10.96
CA MET A 1 -18.04 2.49 -11.62
C MET A 1 -17.49 1.44 -10.68
N PRO A 2 -18.05 0.21 -10.68
CA PRO A 2 -17.72 -0.77 -9.67
C PRO A 2 -16.39 -1.49 -9.94
N LEU A 3 -15.77 -2.00 -8.85
CA LEU A 3 -14.62 -2.90 -8.93
C LEU A 3 -15.03 -4.24 -9.54
N ASN A 4 -14.24 -4.71 -10.50
CA ASN A 4 -14.31 -6.07 -10.97
C ASN A 4 -13.37 -6.95 -10.14
N LEU A 5 -13.94 -7.86 -9.36
CA LEU A 5 -13.21 -8.71 -8.44
C LEU A 5 -13.34 -10.19 -8.83
N PRO A 6 -12.32 -11.01 -8.50
CA PRO A 6 -12.44 -12.45 -8.64
C PRO A 6 -13.70 -12.98 -7.95
N ASP A 7 -14.46 -13.84 -8.64
CA ASP A 7 -15.67 -14.42 -8.08
C ASP A 7 -15.38 -15.13 -6.75
N LYS A 8 -16.29 -14.95 -5.77
CA LYS A 8 -16.20 -15.54 -4.42
C LYS A 8 -15.03 -15.02 -3.55
N LEU A 9 -14.39 -13.89 -3.90
CA LEU A 9 -13.44 -13.25 -2.99
C LEU A 9 -14.15 -12.87 -1.68
N PRO A 10 -13.63 -13.26 -0.50
CA PRO A 10 -14.29 -12.96 0.79
C PRO A 10 -14.56 -11.48 1.03
N ALA A 11 -13.69 -10.60 0.52
CA ALA A 11 -13.88 -9.16 0.63
C ALA A 11 -15.20 -8.67 0.00
N ILE A 12 -15.77 -9.38 -0.99
CA ILE A 12 -17.00 -8.95 -1.68
C ILE A 12 -18.17 -8.83 -0.71
N GLU A 13 -18.36 -9.82 0.18
CA GLU A 13 -19.47 -9.82 1.12
C GLU A 13 -19.32 -8.71 2.16
N LEU A 14 -18.12 -8.52 2.70
CA LEU A 14 -17.83 -7.44 3.66
C LEU A 14 -18.04 -6.06 3.04
N LEU A 15 -17.59 -5.84 1.81
CA LEU A 15 -17.76 -4.58 1.10
C LEU A 15 -19.23 -4.27 0.79
N LYS A 16 -20.04 -5.30 0.50
CA LYS A 16 -21.50 -5.13 0.36
C LYS A 16 -22.16 -4.69 1.66
N GLU A 17 -21.74 -5.26 2.81
CA GLU A 17 -22.23 -4.84 4.13
C GLU A 17 -21.87 -3.38 4.44
N GLU A 18 -20.73 -2.89 3.93
CA GLU A 18 -20.30 -1.50 4.03
C GLU A 18 -20.99 -0.57 2.99
N ASN A 19 -21.95 -1.07 2.20
CA ASN A 19 -22.60 -0.35 1.09
C ASN A 19 -21.62 0.11 -0.02
N ILE A 20 -20.52 -0.61 -0.20
CA ILE A 20 -19.56 -0.37 -1.28
C ILE A 20 -19.98 -1.22 -2.49
N PHE A 21 -20.14 -0.56 -3.65
CA PHE A 21 -20.60 -1.24 -4.84
C PHE A 21 -19.46 -1.96 -5.55
N VAL A 22 -19.54 -3.27 -5.62
CA VAL A 22 -18.61 -4.14 -6.35
C VAL A 22 -19.37 -4.98 -7.39
N ILE A 23 -18.71 -5.34 -8.48
CA ILE A 23 -19.25 -6.29 -9.48
C ILE A 23 -18.35 -7.53 -9.56
N ASP A 24 -18.95 -8.64 -9.92
CA ASP A 24 -18.23 -9.84 -10.30
C ASP A 24 -17.79 -9.81 -11.76
N ASN A 25 -16.91 -10.72 -12.13
CA ASN A 25 -16.38 -10.84 -13.49
C ASN A 25 -17.49 -11.03 -14.53
N SER A 26 -18.57 -11.74 -14.18
CA SER A 26 -19.68 -12.03 -15.11
C SER A 26 -20.43 -10.77 -15.53
N ARG A 27 -20.63 -9.84 -14.60
CA ARG A 27 -21.28 -8.55 -14.86
C ARG A 27 -20.35 -7.55 -15.56
N ALA A 28 -19.06 -7.55 -15.18
CA ALA A 28 -18.06 -6.68 -15.79
C ALA A 28 -17.87 -6.95 -17.29
N SER A 29 -17.87 -8.23 -17.69
CA SER A 29 -17.70 -8.65 -19.10
C SER A 29 -18.82 -8.18 -20.05
N GLN A 30 -19.94 -7.67 -19.50
CA GLN A 30 -21.04 -7.11 -20.28
C GLN A 30 -20.90 -5.59 -20.55
N GLN A 31 -19.84 -4.95 -20.06
CA GLN A 31 -19.58 -3.52 -20.26
C GLN A 31 -18.47 -3.31 -21.30
N ASP A 32 -18.73 -2.46 -22.26
CA ASP A 32 -17.82 -2.15 -23.38
C ASP A 32 -16.78 -1.07 -22.96
N ILE A 33 -16.11 -1.27 -21.83
CA ILE A 33 -15.10 -0.36 -21.26
C ILE A 33 -13.89 -1.18 -20.83
N ARG A 34 -12.70 -0.81 -21.30
CA ARG A 34 -11.46 -1.42 -20.81
C ARG A 34 -11.24 -1.05 -19.32
N PRO A 35 -11.29 -1.99 -18.40
CA PRO A 35 -10.91 -1.72 -17.02
C PRO A 35 -9.40 -1.47 -16.90
N LEU A 36 -8.99 -0.70 -15.89
CA LEU A 36 -7.60 -0.59 -15.52
C LEU A 36 -7.18 -1.87 -14.79
N LYS A 37 -6.11 -2.50 -15.25
CA LYS A 37 -5.53 -3.68 -14.62
C LYS A 37 -4.64 -3.27 -13.46
N ILE A 38 -5.02 -3.62 -12.25
CA ILE A 38 -4.25 -3.34 -11.03
C ILE A 38 -3.78 -4.67 -10.43
N VAL A 39 -2.46 -4.81 -10.24
CA VAL A 39 -1.90 -5.98 -9.54
C VAL A 39 -1.47 -5.61 -8.13
N ILE A 40 -1.78 -6.47 -7.16
CA ILE A 40 -1.41 -6.30 -5.75
C ILE A 40 -0.48 -7.43 -5.34
N LEU A 41 0.79 -7.11 -5.06
CA LEU A 41 1.71 -8.02 -4.38
C LEU A 41 1.52 -7.85 -2.88
N ASN A 42 0.78 -8.78 -2.29
CA ASN A 42 0.44 -8.74 -0.87
C ASN A 42 1.44 -9.57 -0.05
N LEU A 43 2.34 -8.88 0.66
CA LEU A 43 3.38 -9.49 1.51
C LEU A 43 2.96 -9.59 2.98
N MET A 44 1.79 -9.03 3.34
CA MET A 44 1.30 -9.03 4.71
C MET A 44 0.94 -10.44 5.19
N PRO A 45 1.12 -10.74 6.49
CA PRO A 45 0.87 -12.07 7.04
C PRO A 45 -0.61 -12.45 7.04
N ILE A 46 -1.53 -11.50 7.29
CA ILE A 46 -2.98 -11.70 7.28
C ILE A 46 -3.53 -11.09 5.98
N LYS A 47 -3.47 -11.87 4.89
CA LYS A 47 -3.76 -11.38 3.55
C LYS A 47 -5.20 -10.89 3.36
N ILE A 48 -6.18 -11.61 3.89
CA ILE A 48 -7.61 -11.30 3.72
C ILE A 48 -7.96 -9.92 4.28
N THR A 49 -7.41 -9.54 5.43
CA THR A 49 -7.61 -8.21 6.00
C THR A 49 -7.01 -7.14 5.09
N THR A 50 -5.76 -7.32 4.66
CA THR A 50 -5.08 -6.37 3.78
C THR A 50 -5.77 -6.23 2.42
N GLU A 51 -6.25 -7.34 1.85
CA GLU A 51 -7.07 -7.33 0.64
C GLU A 51 -8.29 -6.42 0.80
N THR A 52 -9.04 -6.62 1.90
CA THR A 52 -10.23 -5.84 2.19
C THR A 52 -9.92 -4.35 2.36
N ASP A 53 -8.86 -4.02 3.08
CA ASP A 53 -8.44 -2.63 3.32
C ASP A 53 -8.05 -1.93 2.02
N LEU A 54 -7.25 -2.57 1.18
CA LEU A 54 -6.84 -2.01 -0.11
C LEU A 54 -8.03 -1.90 -1.09
N ILE A 55 -8.86 -2.95 -1.20
CA ILE A 55 -10.02 -2.92 -2.09
C ILE A 55 -11.00 -1.83 -1.68
N ARG A 56 -11.21 -1.60 -0.37
CA ARG A 56 -12.05 -0.51 0.13
C ARG A 56 -11.59 0.86 -0.38
N LEU A 57 -10.29 1.14 -0.39
CA LEU A 57 -9.73 2.39 -0.90
C LEU A 57 -9.79 2.47 -2.43
N LEU A 58 -9.47 1.38 -3.12
CA LEU A 58 -9.53 1.30 -4.57
C LEU A 58 -10.97 1.40 -5.11
N SER A 59 -11.99 1.07 -4.29
CA SER A 59 -13.39 1.19 -4.69
C SER A 59 -13.91 2.63 -4.75
N ASN A 60 -13.20 3.57 -4.14
CA ASN A 60 -13.62 4.99 -4.09
C ASN A 60 -13.18 5.75 -5.36
N THR A 61 -13.50 5.23 -6.52
CA THR A 61 -13.21 5.84 -7.83
C THR A 61 -14.35 5.55 -8.82
N PRO A 62 -14.63 6.44 -9.79
CA PRO A 62 -15.53 6.15 -10.90
C PRO A 62 -14.90 5.23 -11.97
N LEU A 63 -13.60 4.95 -11.90
CA LEU A 63 -12.89 4.11 -12.87
C LEU A 63 -13.23 2.64 -12.63
N GLN A 64 -13.31 1.86 -13.71
CA GLN A 64 -13.44 0.41 -13.60
C GLN A 64 -12.05 -0.20 -13.41
N LEU A 65 -11.89 -0.99 -12.36
CA LEU A 65 -10.64 -1.66 -12.01
C LEU A 65 -10.82 -3.17 -12.06
N GLU A 66 -9.83 -3.85 -12.64
CA GLU A 66 -9.65 -5.29 -12.58
C GLU A 66 -8.49 -5.59 -11.63
N ILE A 67 -8.77 -6.27 -10.51
CA ILE A 67 -7.80 -6.53 -9.45
C ILE A 67 -7.28 -7.95 -9.56
N SER A 68 -5.96 -8.09 -9.61
CA SER A 68 -5.25 -9.37 -9.55
C SER A 68 -4.32 -9.40 -8.35
N PHE A 69 -4.21 -10.55 -7.69
CA PHE A 69 -3.30 -10.73 -6.57
C PHE A 69 -2.10 -11.59 -6.96
N MET A 70 -0.91 -11.03 -6.70
CA MET A 70 0.37 -11.69 -6.90
C MET A 70 0.92 -12.20 -5.57
N LYS A 71 1.56 -13.37 -5.58
CA LYS A 71 2.32 -13.91 -4.45
C LYS A 71 3.74 -14.26 -4.87
N LEU A 72 4.63 -14.31 -3.89
CA LEU A 72 5.97 -14.83 -4.05
C LEU A 72 5.94 -16.37 -4.07
N LYS A 73 6.73 -16.97 -4.95
CA LYS A 73 6.93 -18.41 -5.01
C LYS A 73 7.85 -18.89 -3.89
N SER A 74 8.87 -18.10 -3.56
CA SER A 74 9.86 -18.39 -2.52
C SER A 74 9.35 -18.24 -1.09
N HIS A 75 8.10 -17.72 -0.91
CA HIS A 75 7.52 -17.49 0.41
C HIS A 75 6.13 -18.12 0.54
N THR A 76 5.96 -18.95 1.58
CA THR A 76 4.65 -19.56 1.90
C THR A 76 3.98 -18.79 3.03
N SER A 77 2.77 -18.30 2.79
CA SER A 77 1.95 -17.65 3.82
C SER A 77 1.57 -18.67 4.90
N LYS A 78 1.84 -18.33 6.17
CA LYS A 78 1.52 -19.19 7.33
C LYS A 78 0.14 -18.90 7.92
N ASN A 79 -0.39 -17.68 7.71
CA ASN A 79 -1.59 -17.16 8.38
C ASN A 79 -2.78 -16.99 7.44
N THR A 80 -2.69 -17.51 6.21
CA THR A 80 -3.77 -17.47 5.22
C THR A 80 -4.07 -18.90 4.75
N PRO A 81 -5.35 -19.31 4.66
CA PRO A 81 -5.73 -20.63 4.19
C PRO A 81 -5.17 -20.96 2.81
N VAL A 82 -4.70 -22.18 2.64
CA VAL A 82 -4.08 -22.63 1.36
C VAL A 82 -5.09 -22.55 0.21
N GLU A 83 -6.36 -22.86 0.49
CA GLU A 83 -7.45 -22.80 -0.48
C GLU A 83 -7.66 -21.37 -1.00
N HIS A 84 -7.61 -20.37 -0.10
CA HIS A 84 -7.68 -18.95 -0.45
C HIS A 84 -6.51 -18.56 -1.36
N MET A 85 -5.29 -18.95 -0.99
CA MET A 85 -4.10 -18.66 -1.80
C MET A 85 -4.17 -19.29 -3.20
N LYS A 86 -4.71 -20.51 -3.31
CA LYS A 86 -4.87 -21.19 -4.60
C LYS A 86 -5.98 -20.59 -5.46
N ALA A 87 -7.04 -20.09 -4.81
CA ALA A 87 -8.20 -19.57 -5.52
C ALA A 87 -7.98 -18.15 -6.07
N PHE A 88 -7.20 -17.30 -5.37
CA PHE A 88 -7.15 -15.86 -5.64
C PHE A 88 -5.77 -15.32 -5.97
N TYR A 89 -4.67 -16.07 -5.71
CA TYR A 89 -3.30 -15.60 -5.92
C TYR A 89 -2.60 -16.35 -7.03
N GLU A 90 -1.96 -15.60 -7.91
CA GLU A 90 -1.08 -16.15 -8.95
C GLU A 90 0.40 -15.94 -8.60
N ASP A 91 1.24 -16.88 -9.02
CA ASP A 91 2.70 -16.75 -8.91
C ASP A 91 3.22 -15.74 -9.93
N PHE A 92 4.26 -14.98 -9.57
CA PHE A 92 4.91 -14.00 -10.46
C PHE A 92 5.27 -14.61 -11.84
N GLU A 93 5.79 -15.83 -11.87
CA GLU A 93 6.16 -16.52 -13.11
C GLU A 93 5.03 -16.65 -14.14
N LYS A 94 3.77 -16.71 -13.68
CA LYS A 94 2.61 -16.75 -14.58
C LYS A 94 2.19 -15.37 -15.06
N MET A 95 2.49 -14.34 -14.28
CA MET A 95 2.07 -12.96 -14.50
C MET A 95 3.12 -12.11 -15.22
N LYS A 96 4.39 -12.54 -15.25
CA LYS A 96 5.53 -11.74 -15.72
C LYS A 96 5.47 -11.29 -17.20
N ASN A 97 4.67 -11.95 -18.01
CA ASN A 97 4.45 -11.57 -19.41
C ASN A 97 3.27 -10.60 -19.61
N GLU A 98 2.52 -10.34 -18.54
CA GLU A 98 1.40 -9.41 -18.55
C GLU A 98 1.88 -7.98 -18.23
N LYS A 99 1.10 -6.99 -18.69
CA LYS A 99 1.29 -5.59 -18.34
C LYS A 99 0.11 -5.08 -17.52
N TYR A 100 0.38 -4.14 -16.64
CA TYR A 100 -0.59 -3.59 -15.69
C TYR A 100 -0.57 -2.06 -15.71
N ASP A 101 -1.74 -1.47 -15.54
CA ASP A 101 -1.87 -0.02 -15.42
C ASP A 101 -1.32 0.47 -14.08
N GLY A 102 -1.54 -0.29 -13.01
CA GLY A 102 -1.02 0.03 -11.70
C GLY A 102 -0.60 -1.19 -10.88
N MET A 103 0.31 -0.99 -9.94
CA MET A 103 0.74 -2.02 -8.99
C MET A 103 0.77 -1.47 -7.57
N ILE A 104 0.36 -2.29 -6.60
CA ILE A 104 0.55 -2.02 -5.18
C ILE A 104 1.40 -3.13 -4.57
N ILE A 105 2.45 -2.75 -3.85
CA ILE A 105 3.30 -3.69 -3.10
C ILE A 105 3.19 -3.34 -1.62
N THR A 106 2.66 -4.27 -0.82
CA THR A 106 2.38 -4.02 0.59
C THR A 106 3.63 -4.12 1.46
N GLY A 107 3.53 -3.66 2.70
CA GLY A 107 4.51 -3.93 3.74
C GLY A 107 4.68 -5.42 4.03
N ALA A 108 5.74 -5.74 4.78
CA ALA A 108 6.04 -7.08 5.26
C ALA A 108 6.65 -7.02 6.67
N PRO A 109 6.41 -8.01 7.55
CA PRO A 109 6.88 -8.01 8.93
C PRO A 109 8.35 -8.46 9.05
N VAL A 110 9.22 -7.94 8.19
CA VAL A 110 10.67 -8.27 8.11
C VAL A 110 11.53 -7.01 8.16
N GLU A 111 10.97 -5.90 8.61
CA GLU A 111 11.62 -4.59 8.58
C GLU A 111 12.92 -4.50 9.43
N GLN A 112 13.04 -5.32 10.49
CA GLN A 112 14.22 -5.35 11.34
C GLN A 112 15.37 -6.22 10.79
N MET A 113 15.11 -7.01 9.74
CA MET A 113 16.13 -7.81 9.05
C MET A 113 16.89 -6.96 8.04
N ASP A 114 18.17 -7.23 7.85
CA ASP A 114 18.87 -6.69 6.68
C ASP A 114 18.21 -7.20 5.39
N TYR A 115 18.20 -6.38 4.35
CA TYR A 115 17.49 -6.75 3.12
C TYR A 115 17.98 -8.06 2.53
N GLN A 116 19.30 -8.29 2.54
CA GLN A 116 19.94 -9.48 2.01
C GLN A 116 19.61 -10.76 2.80
N ASP A 117 19.21 -10.62 4.08
CA ASP A 117 18.81 -11.73 4.95
C ASP A 117 17.34 -12.11 4.78
N VAL A 118 16.55 -11.30 4.06
CA VAL A 118 15.16 -11.63 3.72
C VAL A 118 15.16 -12.77 2.69
N THR A 119 14.57 -13.90 3.06
CA THR A 119 14.61 -15.14 2.28
C THR A 119 14.11 -15.01 0.85
N TYR A 120 13.26 -14.06 0.57
CA TYR A 120 12.68 -13.76 -0.75
C TYR A 120 13.26 -12.49 -1.39
N TRP A 121 14.39 -11.96 -0.91
CA TRP A 121 14.97 -10.72 -1.41
C TRP A 121 15.26 -10.78 -2.91
N GLY A 122 15.83 -11.88 -3.42
CA GLY A 122 16.11 -12.03 -4.84
C GLY A 122 14.86 -11.98 -5.71
N GLU A 123 13.78 -12.65 -5.29
CA GLU A 123 12.52 -12.67 -6.05
C GLU A 123 11.84 -11.30 -6.02
N ILE A 124 11.82 -10.59 -4.89
CA ILE A 124 11.16 -9.30 -4.82
C ILE A 124 11.91 -8.22 -5.61
N THR A 125 13.24 -8.26 -5.65
CA THR A 125 14.02 -7.32 -6.48
C THR A 125 13.84 -7.59 -7.97
N GLU A 126 13.67 -8.84 -8.37
CA GLU A 126 13.28 -9.19 -9.75
C GLU A 126 11.89 -8.61 -10.10
N ILE A 127 10.92 -8.70 -9.17
CA ILE A 127 9.60 -8.11 -9.35
C ILE A 127 9.67 -6.58 -9.39
N PHE A 128 10.51 -5.95 -8.58
CA PHE A 128 10.73 -4.51 -8.63
C PHE A 128 11.24 -4.08 -10.02
N ASP A 129 12.28 -4.73 -10.54
CA ASP A 129 12.83 -4.41 -11.86
C ASP A 129 11.83 -4.68 -12.99
N TRP A 130 11.04 -5.76 -12.89
CA TRP A 130 9.96 -6.07 -13.79
C TRP A 130 8.87 -4.98 -13.77
N ALA A 131 8.49 -4.49 -12.59
CA ALA A 131 7.47 -3.44 -12.47
C ALA A 131 7.84 -2.16 -13.23
N ARG A 132 9.14 -1.81 -13.30
CA ARG A 132 9.62 -0.63 -14.04
C ARG A 132 9.34 -0.66 -15.53
N THR A 133 9.13 -1.83 -16.12
CA THR A 133 8.92 -2.02 -17.56
C THR A 133 7.55 -2.57 -17.92
N HIS A 134 6.80 -3.09 -16.94
CA HIS A 134 5.49 -3.72 -17.17
C HIS A 134 4.34 -3.02 -16.47
N VAL A 135 4.62 -2.00 -15.65
CA VAL A 135 3.60 -1.27 -14.90
C VAL A 135 3.73 0.24 -15.13
N THR A 136 2.61 0.92 -15.36
CA THR A 136 2.63 2.39 -15.54
C THR A 136 3.02 3.11 -14.26
N SER A 137 2.36 2.81 -13.13
CA SER A 137 2.69 3.40 -11.83
C SER A 137 2.60 2.38 -10.70
N THR A 138 3.59 2.38 -9.80
CA THR A 138 3.68 1.47 -8.66
C THR A 138 3.64 2.22 -7.34
N LEU A 139 2.79 1.77 -6.41
CA LEU A 139 2.65 2.26 -5.05
C LEU A 139 3.28 1.24 -4.07
N TYR A 140 4.39 1.61 -3.46
CA TYR A 140 5.10 0.81 -2.46
C TYR A 140 4.68 1.27 -1.06
N ILE A 141 4.32 0.34 -0.15
CA ILE A 141 3.81 0.67 1.19
C ILE A 141 4.76 0.13 2.26
N CYS A 142 5.08 0.96 3.24
CA CYS A 142 5.84 0.64 4.46
C CYS A 142 7.20 -0.03 4.15
N TRP A 143 7.37 -1.30 4.50
CA TRP A 143 8.62 -2.03 4.24
C TRP A 143 8.95 -2.08 2.74
N ALA A 144 7.96 -2.28 1.87
CA ALA A 144 8.20 -2.27 0.42
C ALA A 144 8.66 -0.90 -0.07
N ALA A 145 8.20 0.20 0.54
CA ALA A 145 8.69 1.55 0.23
C ALA A 145 10.17 1.70 0.56
N GLN A 146 10.58 1.26 1.74
CA GLN A 146 11.99 1.29 2.15
C GLN A 146 12.85 0.35 1.29
N ALA A 147 12.35 -0.86 0.99
CA ALA A 147 13.02 -1.83 0.15
C ALA A 147 13.23 -1.35 -1.30
N GLY A 148 12.19 -0.74 -1.89
CA GLY A 148 12.25 -0.16 -3.22
C GLY A 148 13.21 1.04 -3.29
N LEU A 149 13.16 1.94 -2.31
CA LEU A 149 14.10 3.06 -2.21
C LEU A 149 15.57 2.59 -2.07
N TYR A 150 15.79 1.54 -1.29
CA TYR A 150 17.11 0.93 -1.17
C TYR A 150 17.56 0.28 -2.49
N HIS A 151 16.72 -0.55 -3.11
CA HIS A 151 17.04 -1.27 -4.32
C HIS A 151 17.36 -0.35 -5.50
N TYR A 152 16.53 0.65 -5.71
CA TYR A 152 16.65 1.52 -6.88
C TYR A 152 17.59 2.70 -6.71
N TYR A 153 17.69 3.23 -5.49
CA TYR A 153 18.32 4.52 -5.22
C TYR A 153 19.37 4.47 -4.13
N GLY A 154 19.58 3.29 -3.52
CA GLY A 154 20.58 3.14 -2.46
C GLY A 154 20.24 3.88 -1.16
N VAL A 155 18.99 4.31 -0.96
CA VAL A 155 18.56 4.98 0.27
C VAL A 155 18.49 3.95 1.40
N PRO A 156 19.32 4.07 2.46
CA PRO A 156 19.35 3.10 3.53
C PRO A 156 18.16 3.24 4.49
N LYS A 157 17.83 2.17 5.19
CA LYS A 157 16.95 2.23 6.35
C LYS A 157 17.76 2.26 7.64
N TYR A 158 17.16 2.81 8.69
CA TYR A 158 17.73 2.91 10.02
C TYR A 158 16.76 2.35 11.06
N SER A 159 17.28 1.64 12.05
CA SER A 159 16.50 1.20 13.19
C SER A 159 16.10 2.39 14.07
N LEU A 160 14.88 2.38 14.56
CA LEU A 160 14.38 3.32 15.55
C LEU A 160 14.63 2.77 16.96
N ASP A 161 14.95 3.63 17.90
CA ASP A 161 15.09 3.26 19.32
C ASP A 161 13.75 2.79 19.91
N LYS A 162 12.65 3.40 19.43
CA LYS A 162 11.28 3.05 19.78
C LYS A 162 10.44 2.89 18.53
N LYS A 163 9.49 1.96 18.56
CA LYS A 163 8.50 1.77 17.51
C LYS A 163 7.76 3.08 17.24
N LYS A 164 7.72 3.51 15.98
CA LYS A 164 6.85 4.59 15.54
C LYS A 164 5.44 4.03 15.41
N PHE A 165 4.60 4.27 16.43
CA PHE A 165 3.32 3.62 16.60
C PHE A 165 2.21 4.61 16.95
N GLY A 166 1.24 4.79 16.06
CA GLY A 166 0.14 5.74 16.26
C GLY A 166 -0.26 6.47 14.99
N VAL A 167 -0.94 7.59 15.15
CA VAL A 167 -1.47 8.45 14.08
C VAL A 167 -0.79 9.81 14.14
N PHE A 168 -0.02 10.13 13.11
CA PHE A 168 0.81 11.33 13.07
C PHE A 168 0.33 12.30 12.01
N ASN A 169 0.51 13.60 12.26
CA ASN A 169 0.23 14.67 11.32
C ASN A 169 1.35 14.78 10.28
N HIS A 170 0.98 15.09 9.06
CA HIS A 170 1.88 15.25 7.91
C HIS A 170 1.48 16.51 7.14
N THR A 171 2.45 17.08 6.43
CA THR A 171 2.23 18.24 5.57
C THR A 171 2.71 17.93 4.15
N PRO A 172 1.96 18.33 3.10
CA PRO A 172 2.45 18.35 1.74
C PRO A 172 3.60 19.35 1.59
N LYS A 173 4.64 19.00 0.82
CA LYS A 173 5.70 19.95 0.44
C LYS A 173 5.26 20.89 -0.68
N ASP A 174 4.43 20.38 -1.58
CA ASP A 174 3.75 21.13 -2.62
C ASP A 174 2.29 20.69 -2.69
N SER A 175 1.38 21.54 -2.21
CA SER A 175 -0.06 21.29 -2.24
C SER A 175 -0.65 21.30 -3.66
N LEU A 176 0.08 21.79 -4.66
CA LEU A 176 -0.33 21.78 -6.06
C LEU A 176 -0.02 20.46 -6.76
N ASN A 177 0.83 19.61 -6.18
CA ASN A 177 1.09 18.29 -6.74
C ASN A 177 -0.23 17.50 -6.82
N PRO A 178 -0.57 16.90 -7.98
CA PRO A 178 -1.85 16.21 -8.20
C PRO A 178 -2.16 15.11 -7.17
N ILE A 179 -1.14 14.50 -6.55
CA ILE A 179 -1.33 13.48 -5.50
C ILE A 179 -2.05 14.04 -4.27
N PHE A 180 -1.91 15.34 -3.99
CA PHE A 180 -2.53 16.02 -2.85
C PHE A 180 -3.80 16.79 -3.20
N ARG A 181 -4.35 16.60 -4.40
CA ARG A 181 -5.58 17.30 -4.77
C ARG A 181 -6.71 16.97 -3.80
N GLY A 182 -7.25 18.02 -3.15
CA GLY A 182 -8.30 17.92 -2.15
C GLY A 182 -7.81 17.61 -0.73
N PHE A 183 -6.51 17.51 -0.51
CA PHE A 183 -5.94 17.41 0.83
C PHE A 183 -6.02 18.74 1.56
N ASP A 184 -6.13 18.65 2.89
CA ASP A 184 -5.91 19.78 3.79
C ASP A 184 -4.40 20.08 3.93
N ASP A 185 -4.04 21.25 4.46
CA ASP A 185 -2.64 21.61 4.72
C ASP A 185 -1.95 20.67 5.71
N VAL A 186 -2.75 20.04 6.59
CA VAL A 186 -2.31 19.03 7.54
C VAL A 186 -3.23 17.84 7.46
N PHE A 187 -2.67 16.65 7.30
CA PHE A 187 -3.41 15.40 7.26
C PHE A 187 -2.78 14.35 8.17
N TYR A 188 -3.55 13.32 8.52
CA TYR A 188 -3.13 12.30 9.47
C TYR A 188 -2.89 10.97 8.79
N VAL A 189 -1.83 10.25 9.25
CA VAL A 189 -1.47 8.93 8.74
C VAL A 189 -1.12 8.00 9.89
N PRO A 190 -1.65 6.76 9.90
CA PRO A 190 -1.18 5.70 10.80
C PRO A 190 0.23 5.25 10.47
N HIS A 191 1.02 4.99 11.49
CA HIS A 191 2.34 4.36 11.39
C HIS A 191 2.46 3.22 12.41
N SER A 192 3.09 2.13 11.97
CA SER A 192 3.50 1.00 12.80
C SER A 192 4.80 0.44 12.24
N ARG A 193 5.95 0.94 12.70
CA ARG A 193 7.25 0.56 12.15
C ARG A 193 8.39 0.71 13.15
N HIS A 194 9.40 -0.14 13.03
CA HIS A 194 10.64 -0.12 13.81
C HIS A 194 11.83 0.47 13.03
N THR A 195 11.62 0.86 11.79
CA THR A 195 12.66 1.42 10.92
C THR A 195 12.18 2.67 10.23
N GLU A 196 13.13 3.48 9.75
CA GLU A 196 12.87 4.70 8.99
C GLU A 196 13.87 4.87 7.85
N ILE A 197 13.50 5.72 6.88
CA ILE A 197 14.43 6.38 5.96
C ILE A 197 14.67 7.80 6.45
N ARG A 198 15.87 8.33 6.23
CA ARG A 198 16.21 9.69 6.64
C ARG A 198 16.10 10.67 5.49
N ARG A 199 15.60 11.86 5.81
CA ARG A 199 15.43 12.96 4.88
C ARG A 199 16.72 13.31 4.14
N GLU A 200 17.84 13.37 4.87
CA GLU A 200 19.15 13.70 4.32
C GLU A 200 19.65 12.69 3.29
N ASP A 201 19.25 11.40 3.38
CA ASP A 201 19.65 10.40 2.40
C ASP A 201 18.80 10.47 1.15
N VAL A 202 17.50 10.72 1.29
CA VAL A 202 16.60 10.94 0.15
C VAL A 202 17.02 12.17 -0.65
N LEU A 203 17.40 13.26 0.01
CA LEU A 203 17.84 14.51 -0.64
C LEU A 203 19.18 14.40 -1.40
N LYS A 204 19.96 13.35 -1.17
CA LYS A 204 21.20 13.08 -1.95
C LYS A 204 20.90 12.49 -3.33
N VAL A 205 19.68 12.04 -3.57
CA VAL A 205 19.26 11.36 -4.80
C VAL A 205 18.39 12.30 -5.63
N PRO A 206 18.92 12.91 -6.70
CA PRO A 206 18.19 13.92 -7.47
C PRO A 206 17.01 13.37 -8.29
N GLU A 207 16.92 12.03 -8.46
CA GLU A 207 15.90 11.36 -9.23
C GLU A 207 14.60 11.14 -8.45
N ILE A 208 14.59 11.41 -7.14
CA ILE A 208 13.43 11.25 -6.26
C ILE A 208 13.12 12.52 -5.49
N GLU A 209 11.86 12.69 -5.14
CA GLU A 209 11.35 13.89 -4.47
C GLU A 209 10.56 13.51 -3.22
N ILE A 210 10.82 14.19 -2.09
CA ILE A 210 9.99 14.10 -0.89
C ILE A 210 8.75 14.96 -1.11
N LEU A 211 7.60 14.32 -1.21
CA LEU A 211 6.31 15.01 -1.39
C LEU A 211 5.65 15.36 -0.06
N SER A 212 5.87 14.58 0.99
CA SER A 212 5.30 14.84 2.32
C SER A 212 6.16 14.27 3.43
N GLU A 213 6.18 14.97 4.56
CA GLU A 213 6.88 14.56 5.79
C GLU A 213 6.13 15.02 7.04
N SER A 214 6.54 14.50 8.18
CA SER A 214 6.08 14.83 9.53
C SER A 214 7.26 15.17 10.40
N ASP A 215 7.12 16.15 11.29
CA ASP A 215 8.16 16.46 12.29
C ASP A 215 8.37 15.29 13.28
N GLU A 216 7.29 14.54 13.56
CA GLU A 216 7.34 13.41 14.49
C GLU A 216 7.61 12.06 13.81
N ALA A 217 7.02 11.83 12.62
CA ALA A 217 7.11 10.54 11.93
C ALA A 217 8.13 10.52 10.77
N GLY A 218 8.77 11.65 10.44
CA GLY A 218 9.76 11.74 9.38
C GLY A 218 9.17 11.70 7.97
N VAL A 219 9.94 11.22 6.99
CA VAL A 219 9.54 11.16 5.59
C VAL A 219 8.36 10.21 5.41
N TYR A 220 7.29 10.67 4.76
CA TYR A 220 6.09 9.87 4.53
C TYR A 220 5.93 9.43 3.08
N LEU A 221 5.98 10.37 2.14
CA LEU A 221 5.73 10.10 0.74
C LEU A 221 6.90 10.60 -0.12
N VAL A 222 7.47 9.69 -0.88
CA VAL A 222 8.53 9.98 -1.86
C VAL A 222 8.03 9.56 -3.24
N MET A 223 8.31 10.38 -4.25
CA MET A 223 7.99 10.11 -5.65
C MET A 223 9.27 9.92 -6.46
N GLY A 224 9.29 8.93 -7.33
CA GLY A 224 10.33 8.67 -8.31
C GLY A 224 9.78 8.59 -9.72
N ARG A 225 10.66 8.76 -10.72
CA ARG A 225 10.35 8.62 -12.15
C ARG A 225 9.10 9.39 -12.60
N ASN A 226 8.94 10.62 -12.11
CA ASN A 226 7.81 11.50 -12.47
C ASN A 226 6.42 10.87 -12.23
N GLY A 227 6.24 10.22 -11.07
CA GLY A 227 4.96 9.62 -10.69
C GLY A 227 4.77 8.15 -11.12
N ARG A 228 5.81 7.52 -11.68
CA ARG A 228 5.78 6.08 -11.93
C ARG A 228 6.09 5.24 -10.68
N GLU A 229 6.66 5.86 -9.65
CA GLU A 229 6.99 5.21 -8.38
C GLU A 229 6.58 6.10 -7.20
N PHE A 230 5.78 5.56 -6.29
CA PHE A 230 5.40 6.20 -5.05
C PHE A 230 5.80 5.32 -3.87
N PHE A 231 6.55 5.88 -2.92
CA PHE A 231 7.04 5.19 -1.74
C PHE A 231 6.39 5.79 -0.50
N VAL A 232 5.45 5.06 0.10
CA VAL A 232 4.63 5.48 1.24
C VAL A 232 5.12 4.75 2.49
N THR A 233 5.72 5.45 3.46
CA THR A 233 6.29 4.81 4.66
C THR A 233 5.27 4.54 5.76
N GLY A 234 4.08 5.15 5.68
CA GLY A 234 2.96 4.95 6.61
C GLY A 234 1.92 3.99 6.05
N HIS A 235 0.80 3.89 6.76
CA HIS A 235 -0.27 2.93 6.50
C HIS A 235 -1.63 3.62 6.33
N SER A 236 -1.81 4.35 5.24
CA SER A 236 -3.11 4.99 4.93
C SER A 236 -4.23 3.97 4.72
N GLU A 237 -3.89 2.73 4.37
CA GLU A 237 -4.84 1.64 4.14
C GLU A 237 -5.43 1.03 5.42
N TYR A 238 -4.86 1.28 6.58
CA TYR A 238 -5.29 0.66 7.83
C TYR A 238 -6.76 0.92 8.17
N SER A 239 -7.44 -0.17 8.57
CA SER A 239 -8.77 -0.09 9.16
C SER A 239 -8.76 0.65 10.50
N PRO A 240 -9.94 1.09 10.99
CA PRO A 240 -10.03 1.77 12.27
C PRO A 240 -9.42 1.00 13.45
N LEU A 241 -9.46 -0.33 13.43
CA LEU A 241 -9.07 -1.19 14.55
C LEU A 241 -7.66 -1.79 14.42
N THR A 242 -6.98 -1.63 13.28
CA THR A 242 -5.70 -2.31 13.03
C THR A 242 -4.64 -2.02 14.10
N LEU A 243 -4.48 -0.76 14.51
CA LEU A 243 -3.51 -0.42 15.57
C LEU A 243 -3.95 -0.91 16.96
N ASP A 244 -5.24 -0.98 17.24
CA ASP A 244 -5.80 -1.53 18.48
C ASP A 244 -5.53 -3.03 18.58
N GLU A 245 -5.82 -3.77 17.51
CA GLU A 245 -5.57 -5.22 17.42
C GLU A 245 -4.07 -5.52 17.57
N GLU A 246 -3.22 -4.71 16.95
CA GLU A 246 -1.78 -4.83 17.06
C GLU A 246 -1.29 -4.55 18.47
N TYR A 247 -1.79 -3.49 19.12
CA TYR A 247 -1.46 -3.13 20.50
C TYR A 247 -1.85 -4.23 21.48
N LYS A 248 -3.10 -4.70 21.42
CA LYS A 248 -3.61 -5.77 22.28
C LYS A 248 -2.88 -7.09 22.08
N ARG A 249 -2.63 -7.48 20.83
CA ARG A 249 -1.85 -8.67 20.49
C ARG A 249 -0.44 -8.64 21.10
N ASP A 250 0.23 -7.49 21.04
CA ASP A 250 1.60 -7.37 21.50
C ASP A 250 1.66 -7.30 23.04
N LEU A 251 0.66 -6.71 23.72
CA LEU A 251 0.47 -6.78 25.15
C LEU A 251 0.23 -8.23 25.62
N GLU A 252 -0.63 -8.98 24.95
CA GLU A 252 -0.92 -10.39 25.27
C GLU A 252 0.33 -11.27 25.16
N LYS A 253 1.26 -10.93 24.26
CA LYS A 253 2.55 -11.60 24.11
C LYS A 253 3.58 -11.16 25.14
N GLY A 254 3.24 -10.21 26.05
CA GLY A 254 4.14 -9.67 27.05
C GLY A 254 5.27 -8.81 26.47
N LEU A 255 5.08 -8.26 25.27
CA LEU A 255 6.04 -7.35 24.66
C LEU A 255 5.94 -5.96 25.29
N GLU A 256 7.08 -5.30 25.43
CA GLU A 256 7.16 -3.90 25.83
C GLU A 256 6.69 -3.03 24.64
N ILE A 257 5.42 -2.60 24.65
CA ILE A 257 4.84 -1.75 23.63
C ILE A 257 4.19 -0.53 24.27
N GLU A 258 4.45 0.64 23.70
CA GLU A 258 3.75 1.87 24.07
C GLU A 258 2.37 1.91 23.40
N MET A 259 1.41 2.56 24.05
CA MET A 259 0.09 2.80 23.48
C MET A 259 0.24 3.63 22.18
N PRO A 260 -0.54 3.34 21.11
CA PRO A 260 -0.44 4.10 19.87
C PRO A 260 -0.81 5.57 20.09
N CYS A 261 0.11 6.47 19.69
CA CYS A 261 -0.04 7.91 19.86
C CYS A 261 -1.23 8.46 19.05
N ASN A 262 -1.97 9.42 19.60
CA ASN A 262 -3.06 10.15 18.92
C ASN A 262 -4.17 9.27 18.33
N TYR A 263 -4.34 8.07 18.84
CA TYR A 263 -5.21 7.06 18.28
C TYR A 263 -6.50 6.86 19.06
N TYR A 264 -6.42 6.71 20.38
CA TYR A 264 -7.61 6.58 21.21
C TYR A 264 -8.18 7.95 21.64
N ARG A 265 -9.50 8.03 21.82
CA ARG A 265 -10.12 9.19 22.43
C ARG A 265 -9.62 9.37 23.85
N ASP A 266 -9.28 10.61 24.21
CA ASP A 266 -8.79 10.98 25.53
C ASP A 266 -7.53 10.21 25.99
N ASN A 267 -6.77 9.65 25.02
CA ASN A 267 -5.63 8.76 25.26
C ASN A 267 -5.96 7.58 26.22
N ASN A 268 -7.17 7.07 26.14
CA ASN A 268 -7.62 5.93 26.94
C ASN A 268 -7.89 4.72 26.02
N PRO A 269 -7.18 3.58 26.18
CA PRO A 269 -7.34 2.40 25.35
C PRO A 269 -8.67 1.68 25.53
N ASP A 270 -9.47 2.04 26.55
CA ASP A 270 -10.84 1.54 26.71
C ASP A 270 -11.84 2.29 25.81
N ASN A 271 -11.45 3.44 25.26
CA ASN A 271 -12.25 4.22 24.35
C ASN A 271 -12.06 3.78 22.89
N ALA A 272 -13.09 4.01 22.07
CA ALA A 272 -12.99 3.73 20.63
C ALA A 272 -11.91 4.60 19.96
N PRO A 273 -11.22 4.05 18.91
CA PRO A 273 -10.26 4.79 18.12
C PRO A 273 -10.85 6.06 17.48
N LEU A 274 -10.03 7.10 17.39
CA LEU A 274 -10.36 8.34 16.71
C LEU A 274 -9.80 8.32 15.29
N VAL A 275 -10.61 7.91 14.33
CA VAL A 275 -10.20 7.82 12.92
C VAL A 275 -10.11 9.21 12.29
N ARG A 276 -8.88 9.63 11.93
CA ARG A 276 -8.60 10.95 11.34
C ARG A 276 -7.98 10.87 9.94
N TRP A 277 -7.68 9.66 9.44
CA TRP A 277 -6.95 9.45 8.17
C TRP A 277 -7.82 9.01 7.01
N ARG A 278 -9.05 8.53 7.24
CA ARG A 278 -9.91 7.91 6.21
C ARG A 278 -10.13 8.79 4.98
N GLY A 279 -10.43 10.07 5.18
CA GLY A 279 -10.67 11.01 4.07
C GLY A 279 -9.45 11.15 3.17
N HIS A 280 -8.29 11.42 3.77
CA HIS A 280 -7.02 11.60 3.05
C HIS A 280 -6.49 10.29 2.46
N ALA A 281 -6.73 9.14 3.11
CA ALA A 281 -6.44 7.84 2.52
C ALA A 281 -7.21 7.61 1.21
N ASN A 282 -8.52 7.88 1.21
CA ASN A 282 -9.33 7.80 -0.01
C ASN A 282 -8.84 8.76 -1.09
N LEU A 283 -8.47 9.98 -0.74
CA LEU A 283 -7.91 10.96 -1.68
C LEU A 283 -6.58 10.49 -2.25
N LEU A 284 -5.66 9.97 -1.42
CA LEU A 284 -4.37 9.45 -1.88
C LEU A 284 -4.54 8.39 -2.97
N PHE A 285 -5.35 7.37 -2.71
CA PHE A 285 -5.57 6.28 -3.66
C PHE A 285 -6.36 6.74 -4.90
N SER A 286 -7.38 7.58 -4.73
CA SER A 286 -8.13 8.12 -5.87
C SER A 286 -7.28 9.03 -6.76
N ASN A 287 -6.43 9.87 -6.18
CA ASN A 287 -5.53 10.75 -6.91
C ASN A 287 -4.44 9.95 -7.63
N TRP A 288 -3.85 8.94 -6.97
CA TRP A 288 -2.91 8.03 -7.60
C TRP A 288 -3.54 7.33 -8.80
N LEU A 289 -4.72 6.72 -8.64
CA LEU A 289 -5.44 6.05 -9.73
C LEU A 289 -5.77 7.00 -10.88
N ASN A 290 -6.23 8.22 -10.58
CA ASN A 290 -6.67 9.15 -11.61
C ASN A 290 -5.50 9.80 -12.35
N TYR A 291 -4.51 10.34 -11.62
CA TYR A 291 -3.48 11.19 -12.22
C TYR A 291 -2.23 10.43 -12.65
N PHE A 292 -1.89 9.32 -12.00
CA PHE A 292 -0.64 8.61 -12.21
C PHE A 292 -0.81 7.18 -12.78
N VAL A 293 -2.04 6.67 -12.75
CA VAL A 293 -2.39 5.41 -13.42
C VAL A 293 -3.22 5.70 -14.67
N TYR A 294 -4.45 6.20 -14.53
CA TYR A 294 -5.38 6.35 -15.63
C TYR A 294 -4.92 7.36 -16.70
N GLN A 295 -4.41 8.53 -16.29
CA GLN A 295 -4.00 9.57 -17.24
C GLN A 295 -2.65 9.28 -17.89
N GLU A 296 -1.78 8.48 -17.25
CA GLU A 296 -0.43 8.15 -17.74
C GLU A 296 -0.38 6.82 -18.50
N THR A 297 -1.35 5.93 -18.27
CA THR A 297 -1.38 4.65 -18.98
C THR A 297 -1.69 4.84 -20.47
N PRO A 298 -0.98 4.17 -21.38
CA PRO A 298 -1.30 4.25 -22.81
C PRO A 298 -2.64 3.58 -23.12
N PHE A 299 -3.31 4.03 -24.17
CA PHE A 299 -4.57 3.43 -24.60
C PHE A 299 -4.43 1.92 -24.88
N ASN A 300 -3.35 1.52 -25.56
CA ASN A 300 -2.97 0.13 -25.68
C ASN A 300 -1.98 -0.24 -24.56
N ILE A 301 -2.36 -1.16 -23.68
CA ILE A 301 -1.55 -1.57 -22.53
C ILE A 301 -0.19 -2.15 -22.94
N ASP A 302 -0.08 -2.74 -24.14
CA ASP A 302 1.17 -3.29 -24.65
C ASP A 302 2.24 -2.22 -24.94
N ASP A 303 1.84 -0.93 -25.03
CA ASP A 303 2.75 0.19 -25.25
C ASP A 303 3.42 0.70 -23.95
N ILE A 304 3.14 0.15 -22.78
CA ILE A 304 3.83 0.42 -21.52
C ILE A 304 5.32 0.06 -21.67
N LYS A 305 6.23 1.00 -21.30
CA LYS A 305 7.70 0.87 -21.44
C LYS A 305 8.38 1.06 -20.11
#